data_ed7476b8b4260680180966e166a58465
#
_entry.id   ed7476b8b4260680180966e166a58465
#
_cell.length_a   1.000
_cell.length_b   1.000
_cell.length_c   1.000
_cell.angle_alpha   90.00
_cell.angle_beta   90.00
_cell.angle_gamma   90.00
#
_symmetry.space_group_name_H-M   'P 1'
#
loop_
_entity.id
_entity.type
_entity.pdbx_description
1 polymer ?
#
loop_
_entity_poly.entity_id
_entity_poly.type
_entity_poly.pdbx_seq_one_letter_code
_entity_poly.pdbx_strand_id
1 'polypeptide(L)'
;MPILRRTLPLALLAGLAIPAIASEPAPDQPREATAATKAVLAQAAQDLPIEDGQDFEFAKRGFIASWPDNVIRQDNGKPSFDLAGNDFIEGPAPDTVNPALWRQNKVMRAEGLFRLAPGLYQVRNFDNSNVSFVETPNGWIVIDPLTVAEVAHAAFELVKKHVADKPVLAVIYTHSHTDHFGGAPGIISAAD
;
A
#
# COMPACT_ATOMS: atom_id res chain seq x y z
N MET A 1 -44.38 84.10 -8.34
CA MET A 1 -43.30 83.26 -8.78
C MET A 1 -43.56 81.85 -8.26
N PRO A 2 -43.84 80.83 -9.12
CA PRO A 2 -44.08 79.50 -8.64
C PRO A 2 -42.78 78.70 -8.70
N ILE A 3 -42.53 77.98 -7.61
CA ILE A 3 -41.33 77.05 -7.43
C ILE A 3 -41.63 75.74 -8.10
N LEU A 4 -40.84 75.44 -9.13
CA LEU A 4 -40.91 74.21 -9.90
C LEU A 4 -40.20 73.08 -9.12
N ARG A 5 -40.98 72.14 -8.56
CA ARG A 5 -40.42 70.90 -7.96
C ARG A 5 -40.04 69.93 -9.06
N ARG A 6 -38.74 69.68 -9.22
CA ARG A 6 -38.20 68.55 -10.08
C ARG A 6 -38.25 67.26 -9.29
N THR A 7 -39.03 66.28 -9.75
CA THR A 7 -39.00 64.92 -9.29
C THR A 7 -37.93 64.18 -10.09
N LEU A 8 -36.91 63.62 -9.40
CA LEU A 8 -35.95 62.68 -10.00
C LEU A 8 -36.61 61.32 -10.07
N PRO A 9 -36.43 60.55 -11.18
CA PRO A 9 -36.86 59.20 -11.23
C PRO A 9 -35.84 58.30 -10.46
N LEU A 10 -36.37 57.44 -9.60
CA LEU A 10 -35.67 56.42 -8.88
C LEU A 10 -35.32 55.30 -9.88
N ALA A 11 -34.07 55.19 -10.30
CA ALA A 11 -33.61 54.10 -11.12
C ALA A 11 -33.50 52.82 -10.28
N LEU A 12 -34.33 51.82 -10.59
CA LEU A 12 -34.30 50.48 -10.00
C LEU A 12 -33.08 49.74 -10.57
N LEU A 13 -31.98 49.63 -9.78
CA LEU A 13 -30.89 48.72 -10.12
C LEU A 13 -31.38 47.29 -9.88
N ALA A 14 -31.73 46.59 -10.96
CA ALA A 14 -31.89 45.14 -10.94
C ALA A 14 -30.52 44.51 -10.73
N GLY A 15 -30.24 44.04 -9.52
CA GLY A 15 -29.04 43.28 -9.19
C GLY A 15 -29.07 41.93 -9.94
N LEU A 16 -28.22 41.78 -10.95
CA LEU A 16 -27.89 40.49 -11.54
C LEU A 16 -27.22 39.64 -10.45
N ALA A 17 -27.92 38.65 -9.91
CA ALA A 17 -27.34 37.61 -9.09
C ALA A 17 -26.38 36.76 -9.98
N ILE A 18 -25.10 37.02 -9.86
CA ILE A 18 -24.07 36.14 -10.46
C ILE A 18 -24.15 34.84 -9.67
N PRO A 19 -24.41 33.67 -10.32
CA PRO A 19 -24.36 32.40 -9.63
C PRO A 19 -22.95 32.25 -9.06
N ALA A 20 -22.85 31.97 -7.76
CA ALA A 20 -21.59 31.64 -7.12
C ALA A 20 -21.03 30.40 -7.83
N ILE A 21 -19.98 30.58 -8.62
CA ILE A 21 -19.20 29.45 -9.12
C ILE A 21 -18.61 28.82 -7.88
N ALA A 22 -19.08 27.62 -7.54
CA ALA A 22 -18.48 26.84 -6.47
C ALA A 22 -16.99 26.72 -6.79
N SER A 23 -16.13 27.26 -5.92
CA SER A 23 -14.69 27.14 -6.07
C SER A 23 -14.35 25.65 -6.06
N GLU A 24 -13.61 25.18 -7.07
CA GLU A 24 -13.06 23.83 -6.99
C GLU A 24 -12.25 23.68 -5.70
N PRO A 25 -12.39 22.53 -5.00
CA PRO A 25 -11.57 22.27 -3.81
C PRO A 25 -10.08 22.32 -4.19
N ALA A 26 -9.24 22.72 -3.23
CA ALA A 26 -7.79 22.74 -3.42
C ALA A 26 -7.32 21.36 -3.91
N PRO A 27 -6.27 21.27 -4.75
CA PRO A 27 -5.83 20.01 -5.38
C PRO A 27 -5.51 18.88 -4.40
N ASP A 28 -5.12 19.22 -3.18
CA ASP A 28 -4.76 18.32 -2.08
C ASP A 28 -5.92 17.94 -1.17
N GLN A 29 -7.12 18.49 -1.40
CA GLN A 29 -8.31 18.17 -0.61
C GLN A 29 -9.01 16.91 -1.17
N PRO A 30 -9.44 15.97 -0.28
CA PRO A 30 -10.25 14.83 -0.70
C PRO A 30 -11.52 15.29 -1.43
N ARG A 31 -11.85 14.60 -2.52
CA ARG A 31 -13.03 14.89 -3.32
C ARG A 31 -14.02 13.75 -3.24
N GLU A 32 -15.30 14.09 -3.20
CA GLU A 32 -16.38 13.11 -3.34
C GLU A 32 -16.33 12.43 -4.72
N ALA A 33 -16.68 11.13 -4.73
CA ALA A 33 -16.81 10.41 -5.98
C ALA A 33 -17.96 10.96 -6.83
N THR A 34 -17.70 11.20 -8.11
CA THR A 34 -18.74 11.61 -9.06
C THR A 34 -19.76 10.50 -9.27
N ALA A 35 -20.97 10.82 -9.77
CA ALA A 35 -21.96 9.83 -10.13
C ALA A 35 -21.44 8.82 -11.17
N ALA A 36 -20.62 9.27 -12.12
CA ALA A 36 -19.97 8.40 -13.10
C ALA A 36 -18.97 7.44 -12.44
N THR A 37 -18.14 7.93 -11.52
CA THR A 37 -17.21 7.11 -10.75
C THR A 37 -17.96 6.03 -9.97
N LYS A 38 -19.02 6.41 -9.22
CA LYS A 38 -19.82 5.47 -8.44
C LYS A 38 -20.46 4.38 -9.33
N ALA A 39 -20.98 4.75 -10.47
CA ALA A 39 -21.60 3.81 -11.40
C ALA A 39 -20.60 2.77 -11.95
N VAL A 40 -19.40 3.22 -12.35
CA VAL A 40 -18.33 2.32 -12.85
C VAL A 40 -17.85 1.38 -11.75
N LEU A 41 -17.63 1.88 -10.54
CA LEU A 41 -17.16 1.06 -9.41
C LEU A 41 -18.23 0.07 -8.94
N ALA A 42 -19.53 0.45 -8.96
CA ALA A 42 -20.62 -0.46 -8.66
C ALA A 42 -20.71 -1.59 -9.69
N GLN A 43 -20.49 -1.30 -10.99
CA GLN A 43 -20.43 -2.32 -12.03
C GLN A 43 -19.25 -3.27 -11.80
N ALA A 44 -18.06 -2.74 -11.50
CA ALA A 44 -16.88 -3.57 -11.18
C ALA A 44 -17.12 -4.51 -10.00
N ALA A 45 -17.89 -4.07 -8.98
CA ALA A 45 -18.27 -4.93 -7.85
C ALA A 45 -19.18 -6.09 -8.25
N GLN A 46 -20.03 -5.92 -9.29
CA GLN A 46 -20.92 -6.99 -9.78
C GLN A 46 -20.19 -7.99 -10.67
N ASP A 47 -19.19 -7.54 -11.43
CA ASP A 47 -18.48 -8.35 -12.41
C ASP A 47 -17.39 -9.25 -11.78
N LEU A 48 -17.04 -9.04 -10.52
CA LEU A 48 -15.93 -9.70 -9.85
C LEU A 48 -16.39 -10.51 -8.63
N PRO A 49 -15.77 -11.68 -8.32
CA PRO A 49 -16.10 -12.50 -7.16
C PRO A 49 -15.55 -11.90 -5.85
N ILE A 50 -15.98 -10.69 -5.51
CA ILE A 50 -15.46 -9.90 -4.38
C ILE A 50 -15.69 -10.59 -3.04
N GLU A 51 -16.77 -11.38 -2.92
CA GLU A 51 -17.14 -12.11 -1.71
C GLU A 51 -16.43 -13.46 -1.56
N ASP A 52 -15.62 -13.88 -2.55
CA ASP A 52 -14.88 -15.15 -2.46
C ASP A 52 -13.80 -15.05 -1.36
N GLY A 53 -13.91 -15.94 -0.36
CA GLY A 53 -12.97 -16.04 0.78
C GLY A 53 -11.69 -16.82 0.49
N GLN A 54 -11.57 -17.51 -0.64
CA GLN A 54 -10.47 -18.45 -0.92
C GLN A 54 -9.09 -17.78 -0.90
N ASP A 55 -8.97 -16.56 -1.44
CA ASP A 55 -7.70 -15.82 -1.43
C ASP A 55 -7.23 -15.48 -0.01
N PHE A 56 -8.15 -15.17 0.89
CA PHE A 56 -7.83 -14.90 2.31
C PHE A 56 -7.28 -16.14 3.01
N GLU A 57 -7.83 -17.32 2.69
CA GLU A 57 -7.31 -18.60 3.19
C GLU A 57 -5.93 -18.89 2.60
N PHE A 58 -5.74 -18.65 1.30
CA PHE A 58 -4.45 -18.86 0.64
C PHE A 58 -3.38 -17.89 1.14
N ALA A 59 -3.73 -16.64 1.39
CA ALA A 59 -2.81 -15.64 1.91
C ALA A 59 -2.22 -16.03 3.29
N LYS A 60 -3.00 -16.71 4.13
CA LYS A 60 -2.57 -17.14 5.48
C LYS A 60 -1.85 -18.47 5.50
N ARG A 61 -1.90 -19.25 4.41
CA ARG A 61 -1.34 -20.59 4.36
C ARG A 61 0.18 -20.56 4.57
N GLY A 62 0.65 -21.42 5.48
CA GLY A 62 2.07 -21.57 5.78
C GLY A 62 2.67 -20.47 6.63
N PHE A 63 1.85 -19.61 7.24
CA PHE A 63 2.31 -18.55 8.16
C PHE A 63 3.17 -19.14 9.29
N ILE A 64 4.30 -18.49 9.57
CA ILE A 64 5.25 -18.86 10.63
C ILE A 64 5.32 -17.75 11.69
N ALA A 65 5.63 -16.53 11.27
CA ALA A 65 5.84 -15.40 12.19
C ALA A 65 5.69 -14.05 11.47
N SER A 66 5.31 -13.02 12.22
CA SER A 66 5.38 -11.61 11.82
C SER A 66 6.52 -10.89 12.52
N TRP A 67 6.85 -9.69 12.05
CA TRP A 67 7.74 -8.78 12.75
C TRP A 67 7.09 -8.34 14.08
N PRO A 68 7.84 -8.32 15.20
CA PRO A 68 7.24 -8.08 16.51
C PRO A 68 6.69 -6.67 16.71
N ASP A 69 7.26 -5.70 16.00
CA ASP A 69 6.82 -4.31 16.02
C ASP A 69 6.10 -3.97 14.70
N ASN A 70 5.10 -3.11 14.73
CA ASN A 70 4.42 -2.67 13.51
C ASN A 70 5.29 -1.75 12.63
N VAL A 71 6.50 -1.40 13.09
CA VAL A 71 7.41 -0.49 12.37
C VAL A 71 8.80 -1.09 12.29
N ILE A 72 9.30 -1.25 11.06
CA ILE A 72 10.71 -1.56 10.80
C ILE A 72 11.49 -0.24 10.84
N ARG A 73 12.61 -0.21 11.57
CA ARG A 73 13.37 1.01 11.82
C ARG A 73 14.78 0.92 11.26
N GLN A 74 15.32 2.08 10.91
CA GLN A 74 16.73 2.30 10.63
C GLN A 74 17.55 2.24 11.93
N ASP A 75 18.87 2.09 11.83
CA ASP A 75 19.79 2.08 12.97
C ASP A 75 19.71 3.36 13.83
N ASN A 76 19.34 4.48 13.23
CA ASN A 76 19.12 5.76 13.92
C ASN A 76 17.78 5.88 14.63
N GLY A 77 16.96 4.82 14.62
CA GLY A 77 15.63 4.73 15.23
C GLY A 77 14.49 5.33 14.40
N LYS A 78 14.76 5.95 13.23
CA LYS A 78 13.70 6.47 12.36
C LYS A 78 12.92 5.34 11.70
N PRO A 79 11.60 5.51 11.46
CA PRO A 79 10.83 4.56 10.68
C PRO A 79 11.42 4.37 9.28
N SER A 80 11.57 3.11 8.85
CA SER A 80 11.90 2.73 7.49
C SER A 80 10.65 2.23 6.77
N PHE A 81 9.84 1.41 7.45
CA PHE A 81 8.59 0.90 6.91
C PHE A 81 7.56 0.71 8.03
N ASP A 82 6.30 1.10 7.75
CA ASP A 82 5.17 0.94 8.67
C ASP A 82 4.27 -0.21 8.20
N LEU A 83 4.34 -1.34 8.88
CA LEU A 83 3.54 -2.53 8.59
C LEU A 83 2.05 -2.31 8.91
N ALA A 84 1.74 -1.43 9.87
CA ALA A 84 0.37 -1.07 10.22
C ALA A 84 -0.25 -0.01 9.28
N GLY A 85 0.54 0.53 8.34
CA GLY A 85 0.10 1.61 7.46
C GLY A 85 -1.17 1.31 6.65
N ASN A 86 -1.51 0.03 6.48
CA ASN A 86 -2.69 -0.44 5.77
C ASN A 86 -3.83 -0.92 6.70
N ASP A 87 -3.72 -0.74 8.01
CA ASP A 87 -4.74 -1.23 8.97
C ASP A 87 -6.08 -0.53 8.84
N PHE A 88 -6.09 0.68 8.26
CA PHE A 88 -7.33 1.40 7.96
C PHE A 88 -8.19 0.73 6.87
N ILE A 89 -7.65 -0.25 6.11
CA ILE A 89 -8.35 -0.93 5.02
C ILE A 89 -9.29 -2.00 5.60
N GLU A 90 -10.45 -1.54 6.09
CA GLU A 90 -11.50 -2.36 6.70
C GLU A 90 -12.88 -2.08 6.08
N GLY A 91 -13.86 -2.93 6.37
CA GLY A 91 -15.23 -2.73 5.90
C GLY A 91 -15.37 -2.71 4.36
N PRO A 92 -16.45 -2.16 3.82
CA PRO A 92 -16.67 -2.02 2.39
C PRO A 92 -15.73 -0.98 1.77
N ALA A 93 -15.49 -1.11 0.46
CA ALA A 93 -14.70 -0.11 -0.28
C ALA A 93 -15.40 1.26 -0.25
N PRO A 94 -14.66 2.37 -0.03
CA PRO A 94 -15.20 3.70 -0.24
C PRO A 94 -15.62 3.93 -1.69
N ASP A 95 -16.58 4.82 -1.93
CA ASP A 95 -17.09 5.18 -3.26
C ASP A 95 -16.04 5.71 -4.25
N THR A 96 -14.86 6.06 -3.75
CA THR A 96 -13.71 6.57 -4.53
C THR A 96 -12.69 5.49 -4.87
N VAL A 97 -12.84 4.26 -4.36
CA VAL A 97 -11.86 3.17 -4.50
C VAL A 97 -12.49 1.99 -5.23
N ASN A 98 -11.75 1.41 -6.17
CA ASN A 98 -12.17 0.17 -6.83
C ASN A 98 -12.33 -0.95 -5.80
N PRO A 99 -13.49 -1.62 -5.72
CA PRO A 99 -13.76 -2.65 -4.71
C PRO A 99 -12.82 -3.87 -4.81
N ALA A 100 -12.38 -4.24 -6.00
CA ALA A 100 -11.40 -5.31 -6.17
C ALA A 100 -10.01 -4.91 -5.63
N LEU A 101 -9.58 -3.66 -5.85
CA LEU A 101 -8.34 -3.14 -5.28
C LEU A 101 -8.42 -3.07 -3.75
N TRP A 102 -9.55 -2.61 -3.20
CA TRP A 102 -9.79 -2.61 -1.76
C TRP A 102 -9.70 -4.01 -1.16
N ARG A 103 -10.37 -4.98 -1.81
CA ARG A 103 -10.30 -6.39 -1.43
C ARG A 103 -8.88 -6.93 -1.49
N GLN A 104 -8.14 -6.65 -2.59
CA GLN A 104 -6.76 -7.10 -2.75
C GLN A 104 -5.86 -6.59 -1.63
N ASN A 105 -6.00 -5.31 -1.25
CA ASN A 105 -5.23 -4.76 -0.14
C ASN A 105 -5.58 -5.40 1.21
N LYS A 106 -6.84 -5.82 1.43
CA LYS A 106 -7.19 -6.63 2.62
C LYS A 106 -6.49 -7.98 2.63
N VAL A 107 -6.39 -8.66 1.48
CA VAL A 107 -5.66 -9.93 1.34
C VAL A 107 -4.17 -9.73 1.65
N MET A 108 -3.59 -8.61 1.18
CA MET A 108 -2.18 -8.26 1.41
C MET A 108 -1.84 -7.90 2.87
N ARG A 109 -2.83 -7.72 3.75
CA ARG A 109 -2.59 -7.58 5.20
C ARG A 109 -2.08 -8.86 5.87
N ALA A 110 -2.09 -10.01 5.18
CA ALA A 110 -1.41 -11.21 5.61
C ALA A 110 0.10 -11.07 5.39
N GLU A 111 0.76 -10.39 6.33
CA GLU A 111 2.19 -10.09 6.32
C GLU A 111 3.00 -11.10 7.13
N GLY A 112 4.31 -11.16 6.87
CA GLY A 112 5.25 -11.96 7.66
C GLY A 112 5.98 -13.02 6.87
N LEU A 113 6.55 -13.98 7.60
CA LEU A 113 7.27 -15.14 7.09
C LEU A 113 6.31 -16.32 6.88
N PHE A 114 6.35 -16.91 5.68
CA PHE A 114 5.53 -18.04 5.28
C PHE A 114 6.38 -19.18 4.72
N ARG A 115 5.99 -20.42 4.99
CA ARG A 115 6.52 -21.61 4.30
C ARG A 115 5.63 -21.95 3.11
N LEU A 116 6.18 -21.88 1.90
CA LEU A 116 5.47 -22.17 0.65
C LEU A 116 5.52 -23.65 0.31
N ALA A 117 6.69 -24.27 0.55
CA ALA A 117 6.98 -25.70 0.34
C ALA A 117 8.13 -26.11 1.26
N PRO A 118 8.47 -27.41 1.37
CA PRO A 118 9.68 -27.84 2.05
C PRO A 118 10.93 -27.13 1.48
N GLY A 119 11.66 -26.41 2.33
CA GLY A 119 12.86 -25.65 1.94
C GLY A 119 12.60 -24.35 1.16
N LEU A 120 11.35 -23.92 1.00
CA LEU A 120 11.01 -22.67 0.33
C LEU A 120 10.18 -21.79 1.26
N TYR A 121 10.69 -20.59 1.52
CA TYR A 121 10.09 -19.60 2.41
C TYR A 121 9.96 -18.26 1.71
N GLN A 122 9.05 -17.42 2.18
CA GLN A 122 8.84 -16.08 1.64
C GLN A 122 8.44 -15.13 2.76
N VAL A 123 9.05 -13.95 2.79
CA VAL A 123 8.53 -12.83 3.59
C VAL A 123 7.69 -11.95 2.67
N ARG A 124 6.46 -11.72 3.08
CA ARG A 124 5.42 -11.03 2.31
C ARG A 124 5.00 -9.75 2.98
N ASN A 125 4.64 -8.77 2.15
CA ASN A 125 4.00 -7.52 2.54
C ASN A 125 4.83 -6.64 3.51
N PHE A 126 6.15 -6.83 3.51
CA PHE A 126 7.12 -5.93 4.15
C PHE A 126 7.54 -4.80 3.22
N ASP A 127 7.16 -4.89 1.94
CA ASP A 127 7.51 -3.95 0.88
C ASP A 127 6.53 -4.12 -0.31
N ASN A 128 6.75 -3.44 -1.41
CA ASN A 128 6.00 -3.61 -2.66
C ASN A 128 6.20 -5.00 -3.28
N SER A 129 7.39 -5.59 -3.09
CA SER A 129 7.71 -6.95 -3.52
C SER A 129 7.76 -7.93 -2.35
N ASN A 130 7.99 -9.19 -2.65
CA ASN A 130 8.21 -10.24 -1.66
C ASN A 130 9.61 -10.81 -1.84
N VAL A 131 10.32 -11.05 -0.74
CA VAL A 131 11.61 -11.75 -0.76
C VAL A 131 11.42 -13.25 -0.52
N SER A 132 12.05 -14.08 -1.35
CA SER A 132 12.00 -15.52 -1.22
C SER A 132 13.35 -16.10 -0.81
N PHE A 133 13.30 -17.15 0.03
CA PHE A 133 14.46 -17.85 0.57
C PHE A 133 14.38 -19.33 0.24
N VAL A 134 15.36 -19.83 -0.50
CA VAL A 134 15.51 -21.24 -0.81
C VAL A 134 16.57 -21.83 0.13
N GLU A 135 16.15 -22.76 0.95
CA GLU A 135 17.04 -23.46 1.88
C GLU A 135 17.88 -24.51 1.16
N THR A 136 19.19 -24.46 1.39
CA THR A 136 20.12 -25.51 0.97
C THR A 136 20.82 -26.11 2.19
N PRO A 137 21.50 -27.25 2.06
CA PRO A 137 22.27 -27.81 3.17
C PRO A 137 23.30 -26.83 3.76
N ASN A 138 23.89 -25.97 2.91
CA ASN A 138 25.01 -25.11 3.27
C ASN A 138 24.66 -23.63 3.49
N GLY A 139 23.44 -23.21 3.16
CA GLY A 139 23.04 -21.80 3.29
C GLY A 139 21.78 -21.47 2.52
N TRP A 140 21.55 -20.18 2.32
CA TRP A 140 20.38 -19.61 1.67
C TRP A 140 20.68 -19.13 0.24
N ILE A 141 19.76 -19.36 -0.68
CA ILE A 141 19.65 -18.59 -1.92
C ILE A 141 18.50 -17.63 -1.73
N VAL A 142 18.78 -16.33 -1.87
CA VAL A 142 17.79 -15.25 -1.69
C VAL A 142 17.35 -14.75 -3.06
N ILE A 143 16.06 -14.55 -3.25
CA ILE A 143 15.48 -14.06 -4.51
C ILE A 143 14.73 -12.78 -4.20
N ASP A 144 15.08 -11.70 -4.91
CA ASP A 144 14.46 -10.37 -4.85
C ASP A 144 14.45 -9.76 -3.44
N PRO A 145 15.59 -9.25 -2.95
CA PRO A 145 15.76 -8.79 -1.57
C PRO A 145 15.16 -7.41 -1.27
N LEU A 146 13.96 -7.09 -1.77
CA LEU A 146 13.18 -5.90 -1.44
C LEU A 146 13.83 -4.56 -1.85
N THR A 147 13.23 -3.43 -1.42
CA THR A 147 13.63 -2.07 -1.84
C THR A 147 14.77 -1.51 -0.99
N VAL A 148 14.73 -1.69 0.33
CA VAL A 148 15.66 -1.04 1.27
C VAL A 148 16.30 -2.02 2.23
N ALA A 149 17.54 -1.72 2.63
CA ALA A 149 18.38 -2.60 3.42
C ALA A 149 17.76 -2.99 4.76
N GLU A 150 17.14 -2.06 5.47
CA GLU A 150 16.57 -2.29 6.80
C GLU A 150 15.39 -3.28 6.74
N VAL A 151 14.57 -3.17 5.70
CA VAL A 151 13.40 -4.05 5.51
C VAL A 151 13.84 -5.45 5.10
N ALA A 152 14.83 -5.55 4.20
CA ALA A 152 15.43 -6.81 3.80
C ALA A 152 16.15 -7.50 4.98
N HIS A 153 16.85 -6.72 5.82
CA HIS A 153 17.47 -7.22 7.05
C HIS A 153 16.42 -7.78 8.01
N ALA A 154 15.34 -7.04 8.27
CA ALA A 154 14.25 -7.51 9.14
C ALA A 154 13.62 -8.82 8.61
N ALA A 155 13.41 -8.91 7.30
CA ALA A 155 12.91 -10.13 6.65
C ALA A 155 13.88 -11.31 6.85
N PHE A 156 15.18 -11.09 6.71
CA PHE A 156 16.18 -12.14 6.90
C PHE A 156 16.32 -12.54 8.37
N GLU A 157 16.23 -11.61 9.31
CA GLU A 157 16.20 -11.91 10.75
C GLU A 157 15.02 -12.83 11.14
N LEU A 158 13.84 -12.65 10.54
CA LEU A 158 12.73 -13.59 10.73
C LEU A 158 13.10 -15.01 10.26
N VAL A 159 13.76 -15.14 9.11
CA VAL A 159 14.19 -16.43 8.59
C VAL A 159 15.25 -17.07 9.50
N LYS A 160 16.26 -16.31 9.92
CA LYS A 160 17.30 -16.80 10.84
C LYS A 160 16.70 -17.28 12.17
N LYS A 161 15.79 -16.49 12.72
CA LYS A 161 15.18 -16.78 14.03
C LYS A 161 14.22 -17.96 14.01
N HIS A 162 13.43 -18.11 12.95
CA HIS A 162 12.29 -19.05 12.94
C HIS A 162 12.50 -20.27 12.07
N VAL A 163 13.53 -20.28 11.23
CA VAL A 163 13.86 -21.43 10.35
C VAL A 163 15.28 -21.90 10.62
N ALA A 164 16.28 -21.17 10.17
CA ALA A 164 17.69 -21.55 10.37
C ALA A 164 18.62 -20.34 10.20
N ASP A 165 19.58 -20.20 11.08
CA ASP A 165 20.68 -19.23 10.96
C ASP A 165 21.79 -19.84 10.11
N LYS A 166 21.77 -19.53 8.81
CA LYS A 166 22.70 -20.01 7.80
C LYS A 166 23.22 -18.84 6.95
N PRO A 167 24.44 -18.95 6.38
CA PRO A 167 24.96 -17.92 5.48
C PRO A 167 24.14 -17.81 4.18
N VAL A 168 24.21 -16.65 3.53
CA VAL A 168 23.69 -16.47 2.17
C VAL A 168 24.75 -16.92 1.18
N LEU A 169 24.38 -17.79 0.25
CA LEU A 169 25.27 -18.34 -0.77
C LEU A 169 25.12 -17.63 -2.11
N ALA A 170 23.92 -17.11 -2.38
CA ALA A 170 23.62 -16.39 -3.62
C ALA A 170 22.44 -15.45 -3.43
N VAL A 171 22.45 -14.35 -4.16
CA VAL A 171 21.29 -13.45 -4.33
C VAL A 171 20.94 -13.41 -5.82
N ILE A 172 19.68 -13.62 -6.13
CA ILE A 172 19.14 -13.61 -7.49
C ILE A 172 18.19 -12.43 -7.62
N TYR A 173 18.39 -11.60 -8.63
CA TYR A 173 17.50 -10.52 -9.01
C TYR A 173 16.71 -10.95 -10.24
N THR A 174 15.38 -11.00 -10.15
CA THR A 174 14.53 -11.39 -11.28
C THR A 174 14.54 -10.34 -12.38
N HIS A 175 14.62 -9.06 -12.01
CA HIS A 175 14.69 -7.94 -12.92
C HIS A 175 15.23 -6.66 -12.23
N SER A 176 15.33 -5.57 -12.97
CA SER A 176 16.04 -4.35 -12.59
C SER A 176 15.21 -3.29 -11.84
N HIS A 177 14.01 -3.60 -11.38
CA HIS A 177 13.27 -2.69 -10.51
C HIS A 177 13.85 -2.68 -9.10
N THR A 178 13.88 -1.50 -8.47
CA THR A 178 14.56 -1.28 -7.19
C THR A 178 14.02 -2.17 -6.05
N ASP A 179 12.74 -2.44 -6.05
CA ASP A 179 12.06 -3.30 -5.07
C ASP A 179 12.45 -4.79 -5.17
N HIS A 180 13.31 -5.15 -6.13
CA HIS A 180 13.85 -6.51 -6.30
C HIS A 180 15.36 -6.62 -6.03
N PHE A 181 16.08 -5.49 -5.82
CA PHE A 181 17.52 -5.54 -5.55
C PHE A 181 18.01 -4.52 -4.50
N GLY A 182 17.28 -3.43 -4.28
CA GLY A 182 17.77 -2.31 -3.46
C GLY A 182 18.07 -2.70 -2.01
N GLY A 183 17.38 -3.69 -1.47
CA GLY A 183 17.58 -4.20 -0.12
C GLY A 183 18.74 -5.18 0.06
N ALA A 184 19.44 -5.57 -1.01
CA ALA A 184 20.56 -6.53 -0.93
C ALA A 184 21.60 -6.21 0.16
N PRO A 185 22.00 -4.93 0.40
CA PRO A 185 22.94 -4.61 1.47
C PRO A 185 22.46 -4.95 2.89
N GLY A 186 21.16 -5.20 3.08
CA GLY A 186 20.60 -5.68 4.36
C GLY A 186 20.76 -7.18 4.58
N ILE A 187 21.18 -7.92 3.54
CA ILE A 187 21.30 -9.39 3.55
C ILE A 187 22.74 -9.83 3.36
N ILE A 188 23.48 -9.18 2.49
CA ILE A 188 24.89 -9.46 2.18
C ILE A 188 25.73 -8.19 2.35
N SER A 189 26.99 -8.37 2.69
CA SER A 189 27.97 -7.27 2.70
C SER A 189 28.75 -7.20 1.39
N ALA A 190 29.39 -6.05 1.14
CA ALA A 190 30.26 -5.89 -0.03
C ALA A 190 31.52 -6.78 0.03
N ALA A 191 31.76 -7.44 1.15
CA ALA A 191 32.88 -8.36 1.36
C ALA A 191 32.51 -9.83 1.10
N ASP A 192 31.22 -10.13 0.94
CA ASP A 192 30.70 -11.45 0.64
C ASP A 192 30.64 -11.69 -0.88
#